data_6366270750494b603870e816e666b123
#
_entry.id   6366270750494b603870e816e666b123
#
_cell.length_a   1.000
_cell.length_b   1.000
_cell.length_c   1.000
_cell.angle_alpha   90.00
_cell.angle_beta   90.00
_cell.angle_gamma   90.00
#
_symmetry.space_group_name_H-M   'P 1'
#
loop_
_entity.id
_entity.type
_entity.pdbx_description
1 polymer ?
#
loop_
_entity_poly.entity_id
_entity_poly.type
_entity_poly.pdbx_seq_one_letter_code
_entity_poly.pdbx_strand_id
1 'polypeptide(L)'
;MSNPIIKVSHNSNNPVVIQAIDLVQWAINEREFRDYVLNFRNQYERRQFLQTTETNARVLERLINGSERGSTIDNEWDFVIDQFESDGSLIAYVDEDGTVINLNSEYMDRSIAEVCNTLVHEYCHLVGLTHSFLDPGRNIWSQTAPYAIGQYIQYMVERKLGIESKPPFFPKASLGRRVVYKIKKLFRMC
;
A
#
# COMPACT_ATOMS: atom_id res chain seq x y z
N MET A 1 4.67 -24.04 -3.45
CA MET A 1 3.35 -23.56 -3.85
C MET A 1 3.53 -22.17 -4.46
N SER A 2 3.03 -21.92 -5.67
CA SER A 2 2.99 -20.59 -6.27
C SER A 2 2.03 -19.72 -5.47
N ASN A 3 2.40 -18.48 -5.16
CA ASN A 3 1.47 -17.54 -4.55
C ASN A 3 0.33 -17.26 -5.53
N PRO A 4 -0.92 -17.12 -5.07
CA PRO A 4 -2.01 -16.69 -5.93
C PRO A 4 -1.68 -15.32 -6.53
N ILE A 5 -1.99 -15.15 -7.80
CA ILE A 5 -1.89 -13.85 -8.47
C ILE A 5 -3.14 -13.06 -8.10
N ILE A 6 -2.94 -11.88 -7.53
CA ILE A 6 -4.02 -10.94 -7.24
C ILE A 6 -4.32 -10.17 -8.52
N LYS A 7 -5.56 -10.20 -8.96
CA LYS A 7 -6.05 -9.37 -10.05
C LYS A 7 -6.54 -8.03 -9.51
N VAL A 8 -6.57 -7.03 -10.36
CA VAL A 8 -7.18 -5.74 -10.04
C VAL A 8 -8.20 -5.40 -11.13
N SER A 9 -9.45 -5.23 -10.74
CA SER A 9 -10.50 -4.71 -11.60
C SER A 9 -10.76 -3.24 -11.32
N HIS A 10 -11.32 -2.50 -12.27
CA HIS A 10 -11.68 -1.10 -12.09
C HIS A 10 -12.72 -0.62 -13.09
N ASN A 11 -13.44 0.44 -12.73
CA ASN A 11 -14.39 1.14 -13.60
C ASN A 11 -13.84 2.44 -14.20
N SER A 12 -12.60 2.83 -13.87
CA SER A 12 -12.03 4.11 -14.31
C SER A 12 -11.75 4.15 -15.80
N ASN A 13 -12.00 5.30 -16.42
CA ASN A 13 -11.59 5.64 -17.79
C ASN A 13 -10.48 6.71 -17.84
N ASN A 14 -10.00 7.18 -16.70
CA ASN A 14 -8.91 8.14 -16.60
C ASN A 14 -7.57 7.44 -16.87
N PRO A 15 -6.77 7.86 -17.88
CA PRO A 15 -5.56 7.16 -18.28
C PRO A 15 -4.49 7.14 -17.17
N VAL A 16 -4.41 8.16 -16.34
CA VAL A 16 -3.45 8.22 -15.22
C VAL A 16 -3.84 7.17 -14.17
N VAL A 17 -5.13 7.07 -13.85
CA VAL A 17 -5.65 6.08 -12.91
C VAL A 17 -5.44 4.67 -13.43
N ILE A 18 -5.73 4.41 -14.70
CA ILE A 18 -5.51 3.10 -15.34
C ILE A 18 -4.04 2.70 -15.25
N GLN A 19 -3.12 3.59 -15.64
CA GLN A 19 -1.69 3.32 -15.54
C GLN A 19 -1.24 3.07 -14.09
N ALA A 20 -1.78 3.82 -13.12
CA ALA A 20 -1.49 3.61 -11.71
C ALA A 20 -1.97 2.22 -11.24
N ILE A 21 -3.16 1.79 -11.65
CA ILE A 21 -3.71 0.47 -11.33
C ILE A 21 -2.84 -0.65 -11.89
N ASP A 22 -2.35 -0.55 -13.13
CA ASP A 22 -1.43 -1.54 -13.71
C ASP A 22 -0.14 -1.66 -12.89
N LEU A 23 0.41 -0.52 -12.43
CA LEU A 23 1.59 -0.51 -11.58
C LEU A 23 1.31 -1.07 -10.17
N VAL A 24 0.15 -0.78 -9.61
CA VAL A 24 -0.31 -1.39 -8.34
C VAL A 24 -0.43 -2.90 -8.51
N GLN A 25 -1.11 -3.38 -9.55
CA GLN A 25 -1.25 -4.82 -9.80
C GLN A 25 0.11 -5.52 -9.93
N TRP A 26 1.07 -4.89 -10.62
CA TRP A 26 2.43 -5.41 -10.64
C TRP A 26 3.02 -5.47 -9.23
N ALA A 27 2.97 -4.38 -8.46
CA ALA A 27 3.64 -4.28 -7.17
C ALA A 27 3.11 -5.25 -6.11
N ILE A 28 1.78 -5.41 -6.01
CA ILE A 28 1.14 -6.30 -5.02
C ILE A 28 1.43 -7.78 -5.31
N ASN A 29 1.76 -8.12 -6.55
CA ASN A 29 2.14 -9.48 -6.95
C ASN A 29 3.62 -9.78 -6.75
N GLU A 30 4.45 -8.77 -6.49
CA GLU A 30 5.85 -8.98 -6.17
C GLU A 30 6.02 -9.62 -4.78
N ARG A 31 6.94 -10.56 -4.68
CA ARG A 31 7.29 -11.18 -3.38
C ARG A 31 7.71 -10.15 -2.34
N GLU A 32 8.39 -9.10 -2.78
CA GLU A 32 8.90 -8.02 -1.93
C GLU A 32 7.77 -7.32 -1.17
N PHE A 33 6.61 -7.11 -1.80
CA PHE A 33 5.41 -6.55 -1.15
C PHE A 33 4.95 -7.42 0.03
N ARG A 34 4.80 -8.72 -0.19
CA ARG A 34 4.37 -9.67 0.85
C ARG A 34 5.37 -9.74 1.99
N ASP A 35 6.66 -9.80 1.65
CA ASP A 35 7.75 -9.81 2.63
C ASP A 35 7.77 -8.52 3.45
N TYR A 36 7.46 -7.36 2.85
CA TYR A 36 7.32 -6.10 3.57
C TYR A 36 6.17 -6.16 4.59
N VAL A 37 4.97 -6.49 4.16
CA VAL A 37 3.79 -6.52 5.04
C VAL A 37 4.01 -7.50 6.20
N LEU A 38 4.46 -8.73 5.92
CA LEU A 38 4.67 -9.76 6.95
C LEU A 38 5.76 -9.39 7.97
N ASN A 39 6.79 -8.66 7.54
CA ASN A 39 7.93 -8.34 8.39
C ASN A 39 7.92 -6.89 8.88
N PHE A 40 6.85 -6.14 8.62
CA PHE A 40 6.72 -4.77 9.11
C PHE A 40 6.91 -4.73 10.64
N ARG A 41 7.63 -3.71 11.10
CA ARG A 41 7.80 -3.42 12.52
C ARG A 41 7.54 -1.94 12.74
N ASN A 42 6.78 -1.62 13.74
CA ASN A 42 6.56 -0.24 14.14
C ASN A 42 7.77 0.33 14.94
N GLN A 43 7.72 1.59 15.29
CA GLN A 43 8.78 2.27 16.06
C GLN A 43 9.09 1.63 17.43
N TYR A 44 8.18 0.81 17.95
CA TYR A 44 8.36 0.05 19.20
C TYR A 44 8.93 -1.35 18.95
N GLU A 45 9.48 -1.62 17.75
CA GLU A 45 10.03 -2.91 17.32
C GLU A 45 9.01 -4.07 17.33
N ARG A 46 7.71 -3.77 17.44
CA ARG A 46 6.65 -4.78 17.39
C ARG A 46 6.35 -5.14 15.94
N ARG A 47 6.14 -6.42 15.66
CA ARG A 47 5.69 -6.91 14.34
C ARG A 47 4.18 -6.67 14.19
N GLN A 48 3.80 -5.41 14.08
CA GLN A 48 2.41 -4.98 13.99
C GLN A 48 2.36 -3.55 13.45
N PHE A 49 1.40 -3.27 12.59
CA PHE A 49 1.04 -1.88 12.24
C PHE A 49 0.44 -1.18 13.46
N LEU A 50 0.60 0.12 13.55
CA LEU A 50 -0.04 0.90 14.60
C LEU A 50 -1.53 1.07 14.33
N GLN A 51 -2.29 1.36 15.37
CA GLN A 51 -3.75 1.58 15.33
C GLN A 51 -4.56 0.38 14.81
N THR A 52 -4.01 -0.82 14.86
CA THR A 52 -4.73 -2.06 14.63
C THR A 52 -4.39 -3.10 15.70
N THR A 53 -5.34 -3.96 16.02
CA THR A 53 -5.12 -5.14 16.87
C THR A 53 -4.69 -6.37 16.06
N GLU A 54 -4.72 -6.28 14.74
CA GLU A 54 -4.42 -7.38 13.85
C GLU A 54 -2.93 -7.65 13.71
N THR A 55 -2.58 -8.90 13.52
CA THR A 55 -1.21 -9.29 13.16
C THR A 55 -0.90 -8.92 11.72
N ASN A 56 0.39 -8.75 11.37
CA ASN A 56 0.80 -8.52 9.99
C ASN A 56 0.31 -9.62 9.03
N ALA A 57 0.26 -10.86 9.49
CA ALA A 57 -0.27 -11.97 8.70
C ALA A 57 -1.75 -11.78 8.37
N ARG A 58 -2.55 -11.30 9.33
CA ARG A 58 -3.97 -11.04 9.11
C ARG A 58 -4.20 -9.84 8.21
N VAL A 59 -3.38 -8.77 8.35
CA VAL A 59 -3.39 -7.63 7.41
C VAL A 59 -3.10 -8.11 5.99
N LEU A 60 -2.04 -8.91 5.81
CA LEU A 60 -1.71 -9.46 4.50
C LEU A 60 -2.82 -10.36 3.93
N GLU A 61 -3.43 -11.18 4.77
CA GLU A 61 -4.55 -12.04 4.38
C GLU A 61 -5.74 -11.23 3.83
N ARG A 62 -6.12 -10.12 4.49
CA ARG A 62 -7.17 -9.22 3.99
C ARG A 62 -6.84 -8.67 2.61
N LEU A 63 -5.60 -8.20 2.44
CA LEU A 63 -5.14 -7.65 1.17
C LEU A 63 -5.10 -8.70 0.05
N ILE A 64 -4.68 -9.94 0.35
CA ILE A 64 -4.59 -11.01 -0.66
C ILE A 64 -5.98 -11.53 -1.06
N ASN A 65 -6.89 -11.59 -0.10
CA ASN A 65 -8.19 -12.20 -0.33
C ASN A 65 -9.16 -11.28 -1.10
N GLY A 66 -8.87 -9.98 -1.23
CA GLY A 66 -9.82 -9.04 -1.82
C GLY A 66 -11.11 -9.05 -0.99
N SER A 67 -11.02 -8.69 0.31
CA SER A 67 -12.20 -8.76 1.19
C SER A 67 -12.78 -7.37 1.43
N GLU A 68 -13.09 -6.67 0.33
CA GLU A 68 -13.80 -5.39 0.36
C GLU A 68 -15.20 -5.56 0.95
N ARG A 69 -15.72 -4.51 1.54
CA ARG A 69 -17.07 -4.54 2.11
C ARG A 69 -18.12 -4.87 1.04
N GLY A 70 -18.88 -5.92 1.27
CA GLY A 70 -19.97 -6.35 0.39
C GLY A 70 -19.55 -7.22 -0.79
N SER A 71 -18.26 -7.47 -1.00
CA SER A 71 -17.76 -8.38 -2.03
C SER A 71 -17.57 -9.81 -1.51
N THR A 72 -17.48 -10.75 -2.44
CA THR A 72 -17.04 -12.13 -2.13
C THR A 72 -15.52 -12.16 -2.07
N ILE A 73 -14.97 -13.01 -1.21
CA ILE A 73 -13.52 -13.26 -1.16
C ILE A 73 -13.12 -14.03 -2.42
N ASP A 74 -12.43 -13.35 -3.35
CA ASP A 74 -12.11 -13.92 -4.69
C ASP A 74 -10.65 -13.73 -5.12
N ASN A 75 -9.79 -13.13 -4.27
CA ASN A 75 -8.42 -12.74 -4.56
C ASN A 75 -8.31 -11.69 -5.68
N GLU A 76 -9.31 -10.84 -5.82
CA GLU A 76 -9.34 -9.70 -6.72
C GLU A 76 -9.46 -8.41 -5.91
N TRP A 77 -8.83 -7.35 -6.36
CA TRP A 77 -8.99 -6.01 -5.82
C TRP A 77 -9.96 -5.27 -6.73
N ASP A 78 -11.11 -4.93 -6.21
CA ASP A 78 -12.16 -4.23 -6.96
C ASP A 78 -12.09 -2.73 -6.67
N PHE A 79 -11.65 -1.95 -7.65
CA PHE A 79 -11.61 -0.50 -7.56
C PHE A 79 -12.84 0.11 -8.22
N VAL A 80 -13.85 0.43 -7.43
CA VAL A 80 -14.91 1.35 -7.85
C VAL A 80 -14.45 2.76 -7.54
N ILE A 81 -14.18 3.55 -8.59
CA ILE A 81 -13.55 4.86 -8.49
C ILE A 81 -14.50 5.91 -9.04
N ASP A 82 -14.79 6.91 -8.19
CA ASP A 82 -15.43 8.14 -8.57
C ASP A 82 -14.44 9.31 -8.47
N GLN A 83 -14.73 10.40 -9.17
CA GLN A 83 -13.90 11.61 -9.16
C GLN A 83 -14.73 12.79 -8.65
N PHE A 84 -14.07 13.65 -7.88
CA PHE A 84 -14.64 14.92 -7.44
C PHE A 84 -13.62 16.05 -7.63
N GLU A 85 -14.07 17.28 -7.62
CA GLU A 85 -13.21 18.47 -7.67
C GLU A 85 -13.31 19.24 -6.36
N SER A 86 -12.19 19.57 -5.78
CA SER A 86 -12.10 20.39 -4.57
C SER A 86 -10.72 21.05 -4.48
N ASP A 87 -10.70 22.32 -4.19
CA ASP A 87 -9.49 23.11 -3.89
C ASP A 87 -8.94 22.85 -2.47
N GLY A 88 -9.62 22.01 -1.69
CA GLY A 88 -9.20 21.60 -0.35
C GLY A 88 -8.03 20.62 -0.38
N SER A 89 -7.44 20.37 0.79
CA SER A 89 -6.30 19.44 0.94
C SER A 89 -6.70 17.96 0.89
N LEU A 90 -7.98 17.64 0.68
CA LEU A 90 -8.45 16.26 0.60
C LEU A 90 -8.10 15.67 -0.77
N ILE A 91 -7.25 14.67 -0.77
CA ILE A 91 -6.73 14.02 -1.99
C ILE A 91 -7.65 12.90 -2.45
N ALA A 92 -8.11 12.09 -1.51
CA ALA A 92 -9.02 10.97 -1.73
C ALA A 92 -9.72 10.59 -0.43
N TYR A 93 -10.78 9.81 -0.55
CA TYR A 93 -11.44 9.16 0.58
C TYR A 93 -12.27 7.97 0.10
N VAL A 94 -12.53 7.04 1.00
CA VAL A 94 -13.52 5.98 0.80
C VAL A 94 -14.87 6.47 1.35
N ASP A 95 -15.96 6.19 0.63
CA ASP A 95 -17.31 6.53 1.06
C ASP A 95 -17.70 5.86 2.40
N GLU A 96 -18.78 6.32 3.00
CA GLU A 96 -19.24 5.81 4.31
C GLU A 96 -19.59 4.31 4.27
N ASP A 97 -20.08 3.82 3.14
CA ASP A 97 -20.41 2.42 2.93
C ASP A 97 -19.15 1.56 2.75
N GLY A 98 -18.00 2.18 2.46
CA GLY A 98 -16.72 1.53 2.28
C GLY A 98 -16.63 0.75 0.97
N THR A 99 -17.23 1.28 -0.12
CA THR A 99 -17.35 0.60 -1.42
C THR A 99 -16.76 1.40 -2.58
N VAL A 100 -16.63 2.72 -2.45
CA VAL A 100 -16.17 3.61 -3.52
C VAL A 100 -14.96 4.42 -3.05
N ILE A 101 -13.93 4.46 -3.89
CA ILE A 101 -12.78 5.37 -3.75
C ILE A 101 -13.10 6.66 -4.50
N ASN A 102 -13.21 7.76 -3.79
CA ASN A 102 -13.38 9.09 -4.37
C ASN A 102 -12.01 9.76 -4.51
N LEU A 103 -11.60 10.08 -5.75
CA LEU A 103 -10.33 10.75 -6.05
C LEU A 103 -10.56 12.21 -6.42
N ASN A 104 -9.79 13.10 -5.82
CA ASN A 104 -9.82 14.52 -6.19
C ASN A 104 -9.03 14.73 -7.49
N SER A 105 -9.73 15.17 -8.56
CA SER A 105 -9.14 15.39 -9.88
C SER A 105 -8.08 16.48 -9.91
N GLU A 106 -8.14 17.47 -8.99
CA GLU A 106 -7.12 18.51 -8.83
C GLU A 106 -5.74 17.97 -8.43
N TYR A 107 -5.67 16.73 -7.95
CA TYR A 107 -4.42 16.09 -7.54
C TYR A 107 -3.95 14.99 -8.51
N MET A 108 -4.47 14.94 -9.74
CA MET A 108 -4.06 13.93 -10.73
C MET A 108 -2.79 14.30 -11.50
N ASP A 109 -2.25 15.53 -11.35
CA ASP A 109 -0.99 15.97 -11.92
C ASP A 109 0.26 15.54 -11.11
N ARG A 110 0.05 14.87 -9.97
CA ARG A 110 1.12 14.27 -9.16
C ARG A 110 1.83 13.15 -9.92
N SER A 111 2.99 12.75 -9.40
CA SER A 111 3.68 11.59 -9.95
C SER A 111 2.79 10.34 -9.92
N ILE A 112 2.94 9.49 -10.94
CA ILE A 112 2.17 8.23 -11.01
C ILE A 112 2.37 7.35 -9.77
N ALA A 113 3.55 7.41 -9.15
CA ALA A 113 3.85 6.67 -7.93
C ALA A 113 3.07 7.19 -6.72
N GLU A 114 2.81 8.50 -6.63
CA GLU A 114 1.95 9.08 -5.59
C GLU A 114 0.49 8.73 -5.81
N VAL A 115 0.04 8.62 -7.06
CA VAL A 115 -1.32 8.13 -7.37
C VAL A 115 -1.45 6.66 -6.95
N CYS A 116 -0.44 5.82 -7.20
CA CYS A 116 -0.41 4.43 -6.71
C CYS A 116 -0.49 4.36 -5.17
N ASN A 117 0.25 5.23 -4.47
CA ASN A 117 0.18 5.33 -3.01
C ASN A 117 -1.25 5.62 -2.55
N THR A 118 -1.89 6.63 -3.15
CA THR A 118 -3.27 7.02 -2.81
C THR A 118 -4.24 5.87 -3.03
N LEU A 119 -4.22 5.23 -4.20
CA LEU A 119 -5.11 4.10 -4.50
C LEU A 119 -4.97 2.97 -3.49
N VAL A 120 -3.75 2.60 -3.13
CA VAL A 120 -3.50 1.50 -2.17
C VAL A 120 -3.83 1.92 -0.75
N HIS A 121 -3.63 3.18 -0.38
CA HIS A 121 -4.06 3.73 0.91
C HIS A 121 -5.58 3.60 1.06
N GLU A 122 -6.34 4.06 0.07
CA GLU A 122 -7.80 3.97 0.09
C GLU A 122 -8.28 2.51 0.01
N TYR A 123 -7.60 1.66 -0.78
CA TYR A 123 -7.90 0.24 -0.79
C TYR A 123 -7.77 -0.42 0.59
N CYS A 124 -6.79 -0.03 1.38
CA CYS A 124 -6.70 -0.51 2.75
C CYS A 124 -7.97 -0.18 3.56
N HIS A 125 -8.60 0.97 3.30
CA HIS A 125 -9.88 1.31 3.93
C HIS A 125 -11.02 0.43 3.43
N LEU A 126 -11.08 0.11 2.13
CA LEU A 126 -12.07 -0.82 1.57
C LEU A 126 -12.03 -2.19 2.26
N VAL A 127 -10.85 -2.71 2.58
CA VAL A 127 -10.70 -3.98 3.32
C VAL A 127 -10.75 -3.81 4.84
N GLY A 128 -11.19 -2.66 5.34
CA GLY A 128 -11.45 -2.39 6.76
C GLY A 128 -10.20 -2.11 7.61
N LEU A 129 -9.07 -1.79 6.99
CA LEU A 129 -7.90 -1.28 7.70
C LEU A 129 -8.05 0.23 7.89
N THR A 130 -8.01 0.71 9.11
CA THR A 130 -8.29 2.12 9.43
C THR A 130 -7.11 2.79 10.13
N HIS A 131 -7.15 4.10 10.17
CA HIS A 131 -6.32 4.94 11.04
C HIS A 131 -7.17 6.03 11.67
N SER A 132 -6.78 6.50 12.86
CA SER A 132 -7.45 7.58 13.56
C SER A 132 -6.71 8.91 13.33
N PHE A 133 -7.44 9.96 12.97
CA PHE A 133 -6.90 11.32 12.90
C PHE A 133 -6.74 11.97 14.27
N LEU A 134 -7.26 11.34 15.34
CA LEU A 134 -7.25 11.90 16.70
C LEU A 134 -5.92 11.73 17.44
N ASP A 135 -4.96 11.02 16.83
CA ASP A 135 -3.65 10.82 17.47
C ASP A 135 -2.68 11.94 17.03
N PRO A 136 -2.23 12.81 17.93
CA PRO A 136 -1.50 14.04 17.61
C PRO A 136 -0.06 13.85 17.12
N GLY A 137 0.41 12.62 17.01
CA GLY A 137 1.78 12.32 16.58
C GLY A 137 1.91 12.03 15.08
N ARG A 138 2.26 13.02 14.24
CA ARG A 138 2.48 12.81 12.78
C ARG A 138 3.40 11.63 12.45
N ASN A 139 4.31 11.26 13.32
CA ASN A 139 5.20 10.10 13.13
C ASN A 139 4.50 8.74 13.33
N ILE A 140 3.28 8.72 13.83
CA ILE A 140 2.52 7.50 14.08
C ILE A 140 1.75 7.10 12.83
N TRP A 141 1.22 8.04 12.07
CA TRP A 141 0.44 7.78 10.86
C TRP A 141 1.19 6.95 9.83
N SER A 142 2.46 7.29 9.56
CA SER A 142 3.30 6.55 8.62
C SER A 142 3.51 5.06 8.98
N GLN A 143 3.05 4.64 10.15
CA GLN A 143 3.18 3.28 10.67
C GLN A 143 1.84 2.56 10.81
N THR A 144 0.72 3.20 10.46
CA THR A 144 -0.56 2.52 10.27
C THR A 144 -0.58 1.76 8.94
N ALA A 145 -1.43 0.75 8.82
CA ALA A 145 -1.45 -0.08 7.63
C ALA A 145 -1.69 0.71 6.33
N PRO A 146 -2.71 1.62 6.22
CA PRO A 146 -2.94 2.38 5.00
C PRO A 146 -1.72 3.20 4.57
N TYR A 147 -1.12 3.98 5.48
CA TYR A 147 0.02 4.83 5.16
C TYR A 147 1.29 4.02 4.86
N ALA A 148 1.61 3.03 5.68
CA ALA A 148 2.83 2.25 5.52
C ALA A 148 2.83 1.44 4.22
N ILE A 149 1.69 0.85 3.88
CA ILE A 149 1.53 0.02 2.69
C ILE A 149 1.49 0.90 1.44
N GLY A 150 0.73 2.00 1.44
CA GLY A 150 0.69 2.95 0.34
C GLY A 150 2.08 3.53 0.02
N GLN A 151 2.81 3.99 1.04
CA GLN A 151 4.18 4.50 0.87
C GLN A 151 5.14 3.43 0.34
N TYR A 152 4.95 2.17 0.73
CA TYR A 152 5.79 1.10 0.23
C TYR A 152 5.53 0.79 -1.24
N ILE A 153 4.28 0.81 -1.67
CA ILE A 153 3.91 0.70 -3.09
C ILE A 153 4.51 1.86 -3.90
N GLN A 154 4.39 3.11 -3.41
CA GLN A 154 5.05 4.25 -4.04
C GLN A 154 6.54 3.99 -4.25
N TYR A 155 7.25 3.58 -3.22
CA TYR A 155 8.68 3.25 -3.29
C TYR A 155 8.99 2.16 -4.32
N MET A 156 8.20 1.10 -4.38
CA MET A 156 8.36 0.03 -5.36
C MET A 156 8.18 0.53 -6.79
N VAL A 157 7.16 1.35 -7.02
CA VAL A 157 6.85 1.95 -8.32
C VAL A 157 7.94 2.94 -8.75
N GLU A 158 8.40 3.83 -7.86
CA GLU A 158 9.52 4.74 -8.14
C GLU A 158 10.76 3.98 -8.59
N ARG A 159 11.12 2.91 -7.88
CA ARG A 159 12.24 2.03 -8.28
C ARG A 159 12.03 1.37 -9.64
N LYS A 160 10.82 0.90 -9.94
CA LYS A 160 10.48 0.30 -11.23
C LYS A 160 10.65 1.31 -12.37
N LEU A 161 10.34 2.58 -12.12
CA LEU A 161 10.46 3.68 -13.07
C LEU A 161 11.88 4.29 -13.13
N GLY A 162 12.83 3.76 -12.36
CA GLY A 162 14.22 4.27 -12.30
C GLY A 162 14.36 5.57 -11.51
N ILE A 163 13.38 5.95 -10.71
CA ILE A 163 13.41 7.14 -9.85
C ILE A 163 14.17 6.79 -8.57
N GLU A 164 15.18 7.62 -8.23
CA GLU A 164 15.90 7.44 -6.97
C GLU A 164 14.96 7.76 -5.80
N SER A 165 14.69 6.77 -4.98
CA SER A 165 13.84 6.91 -3.81
C SER A 165 14.41 6.19 -2.60
N LYS A 166 14.05 6.67 -1.41
CA LYS A 166 14.42 6.01 -0.16
C LYS A 166 13.28 5.11 0.27
N PRO A 167 13.58 3.87 0.72
CA PRO A 167 12.54 3.02 1.26
C PRO A 167 11.84 3.75 2.42
N PRO A 168 10.50 3.70 2.47
CA PRO A 168 9.77 4.21 3.62
C PRO A 168 10.22 3.45 4.86
N PHE A 169 9.79 3.91 6.01
CA PHE A 169 10.20 3.40 7.31
C PHE A 169 10.48 1.87 7.30
N PHE A 170 11.77 1.52 7.27
CA PHE A 170 12.20 0.17 7.59
C PHE A 170 12.64 0.14 9.05
N PRO A 171 12.07 -0.71 9.87
CA PRO A 171 12.61 -0.94 11.18
C PRO A 171 14.09 -1.33 11.02
N LYS A 172 14.93 -0.77 11.85
CA LYS A 172 16.36 -1.10 11.87
C LYS A 172 16.48 -2.61 11.98
N ALA A 173 16.81 -3.29 10.87
CA ALA A 173 17.14 -4.70 10.93
C ALA A 173 18.25 -4.87 11.96
N SER A 174 18.10 -5.80 12.89
CA SER A 174 19.14 -6.12 13.87
C SER A 174 20.48 -6.30 13.13
N LEU A 175 21.57 -5.87 13.72
CA LEU A 175 22.91 -5.85 13.08
C LEU A 175 23.23 -7.16 12.31
N GLY A 176 22.77 -8.32 12.82
CA GLY A 176 22.98 -9.61 12.19
C GLY A 176 22.30 -9.79 10.83
N ARG A 177 21.11 -9.17 10.60
CA ARG A 177 20.43 -9.24 9.29
C ARG A 177 21.05 -8.31 8.26
N ARG A 178 21.62 -7.16 8.67
CA ARG A 178 22.38 -6.27 7.78
C ARG A 178 23.62 -6.93 7.21
N VAL A 179 24.30 -7.74 8.01
CA VAL A 179 25.48 -8.49 7.56
C VAL A 179 25.09 -9.56 6.55
N VAL A 180 24.02 -10.33 6.78
CA VAL A 180 23.55 -11.37 5.86
C VAL A 180 23.07 -10.77 4.52
N TYR A 181 22.42 -9.62 4.53
CA TYR A 181 21.97 -8.96 3.29
C TYR A 181 23.17 -8.44 2.47
N LYS A 182 24.17 -7.84 3.12
CA LYS A 182 25.42 -7.44 2.44
C LYS A 182 26.19 -8.63 1.88
N ILE A 183 26.27 -9.73 2.61
CA ILE A 183 26.93 -10.96 2.16
C ILE A 183 26.20 -11.56 0.95
N LYS A 184 24.87 -11.67 0.97
CA LYS A 184 24.08 -12.16 -0.19
C LYS A 184 24.22 -11.28 -1.42
N LYS A 185 24.40 -9.95 -1.27
CA LYS A 185 24.63 -9.03 -2.39
C LYS A 185 26.03 -9.22 -2.99
N LEU A 186 27.05 -9.50 -2.17
CA LEU A 186 28.41 -9.80 -2.61
C LEU A 186 28.49 -11.12 -3.40
N PHE A 187 27.76 -12.17 -2.99
CA PHE A 187 27.72 -13.46 -3.69
C PHE A 187 26.86 -13.49 -4.97
N ARG A 188 26.07 -12.44 -5.26
CA ARG A 188 25.34 -12.30 -6.53
C ARG A 188 26.11 -11.53 -7.60
N MET A 189 27.30 -11.06 -7.30
CA MET A 189 28.19 -10.34 -8.22
C MET A 189 29.39 -11.17 -8.68
N CYS A 190 29.37 -12.48 -8.40
CA CYS A 190 30.33 -13.47 -8.93
C CYS A 190 29.60 -14.46 -9.85
#